data_d72c03bc77f41c533db6e282374fbff3
#
_entry.id   d72c03bc77f41c533db6e282374fbff3
#
_cell.length_a   1.000
_cell.length_b   1.000
_cell.length_c   1.000
_cell.angle_alpha   90.00
_cell.angle_beta   90.00
_cell.angle_gamma   90.00
#
_symmetry.space_group_name_H-M   'P 1'
#
loop_
_entity.id
_entity.type
_entity.pdbx_description
1 polymer ?
#
loop_
_entity_poly.entity_id
_entity_poly.type
_entity_poly.pdbx_seq_one_letter_code
_entity_poly.pdbx_strand_id
1 'polypeptide(L)'
;SLPMLAKMTPNIGDMCEVALAAKRGGADGIAAINTVKSITNIDLNQKIGMPIVNGKSSISGYSGKAVKPIALRFIQQMRTHPELRDFPISGIGGIETWEDAAEFLLLGAATLQVTTGIMQYGYRIVEDMASGLSHYLADQGFDSLQEMVGLANNNIVPAEDLDRSYIVYPRINLDKCV
;
A
#
# COMPACT_ATOMS: atom_id res chain seq x y z
N SER A 1 -14.94 -14.19 20.97
CA SER A 1 -15.16 -13.92 19.53
C SER A 1 -13.82 -13.83 18.83
N LEU A 2 -13.77 -14.18 17.55
CA LEU A 2 -12.57 -13.99 16.73
C LEU A 2 -12.53 -12.54 16.24
N PRO A 3 -11.34 -11.92 16.15
CA PRO A 3 -11.18 -10.59 15.54
C PRO A 3 -11.61 -10.60 14.07
N MET A 4 -12.35 -9.58 13.65
CA MET A 4 -12.86 -9.45 12.29
C MET A 4 -12.31 -8.19 11.62
N LEU A 5 -11.58 -8.38 10.51
CA LEU A 5 -11.09 -7.29 9.67
C LEU A 5 -11.99 -7.11 8.44
N ALA A 6 -12.49 -5.90 8.24
CA ALA A 6 -13.24 -5.56 7.04
C ALA A 6 -12.27 -5.25 5.88
N LYS A 7 -12.34 -6.04 4.80
CA LYS A 7 -11.42 -5.86 3.65
C LYS A 7 -11.97 -4.86 2.65
N MET A 8 -11.23 -3.76 2.45
CA MET A 8 -11.65 -2.60 1.67
C MET A 8 -11.26 -2.70 0.20
N THR A 9 -12.19 -2.28 -0.66
CA THR A 9 -11.93 -2.13 -2.10
C THR A 9 -11.27 -0.77 -2.39
N PRO A 10 -10.23 -0.71 -3.24
CA PRO A 10 -9.63 0.57 -3.67
C PRO A 10 -10.40 1.23 -4.82
N ASN A 11 -11.50 0.62 -5.28
CA ASN A 11 -12.25 1.12 -6.44
C ASN A 11 -13.28 2.19 -6.04
N ILE A 12 -12.84 3.11 -5.18
CA ILE A 12 -13.60 4.24 -4.62
C ILE A 12 -12.69 5.47 -4.49
N GLY A 13 -13.27 6.64 -4.37
CA GLY A 13 -12.53 7.89 -4.19
C GLY A 13 -12.05 8.10 -2.76
N ASP A 14 -12.92 7.86 -1.78
CA ASP A 14 -12.63 7.98 -0.35
C ASP A 14 -12.91 6.66 0.38
N MET A 15 -11.89 6.17 1.07
CA MET A 15 -11.99 4.94 1.85
C MET A 15 -12.44 5.19 3.28
N CYS A 16 -12.32 6.42 3.80
CA CYS A 16 -12.65 6.73 5.18
C CYS A 16 -14.14 6.51 5.47
N GLU A 17 -15.04 6.89 4.57
CA GLU A 17 -16.49 6.68 4.76
C GLU A 17 -16.83 5.20 4.96
N VAL A 18 -16.27 4.33 4.11
CA VAL A 18 -16.52 2.88 4.17
C VAL A 18 -15.86 2.27 5.41
N ALA A 19 -14.66 2.72 5.76
CA ALA A 19 -13.96 2.28 6.96
C ALA A 19 -14.72 2.67 8.26
N LEU A 20 -15.27 3.88 8.30
CA LEU A 20 -16.14 4.33 9.41
C LEU A 20 -17.43 3.50 9.50
N ALA A 21 -18.03 3.16 8.35
CA ALA A 21 -19.19 2.30 8.34
C ALA A 21 -18.87 0.89 8.88
N ALA A 22 -17.72 0.32 8.48
CA ALA A 22 -17.25 -0.96 9.00
C ALA A 22 -16.97 -0.91 10.52
N LYS A 23 -16.33 0.15 11.01
CA LYS A 23 -16.09 0.38 12.44
C LYS A 23 -17.41 0.46 13.21
N ARG A 24 -18.40 1.24 12.74
CA ARG A 24 -19.72 1.32 13.33
C ARG A 24 -20.49 0.00 13.26
N GLY A 25 -20.22 -0.82 12.25
CA GLY A 25 -20.77 -2.17 12.09
C GLY A 25 -20.15 -3.23 12.99
N GLY A 26 -19.14 -2.88 13.80
CA GLY A 26 -18.51 -3.77 14.77
C GLY A 26 -17.29 -4.53 14.23
N ALA A 27 -16.66 -4.08 13.14
CA ALA A 27 -15.36 -4.59 12.73
C ALA A 27 -14.29 -4.21 13.77
N ASP A 28 -13.33 -5.12 13.99
CA ASP A 28 -12.19 -4.91 14.91
C ASP A 28 -11.02 -4.19 14.22
N GLY A 29 -11.05 -4.07 12.90
CA GLY A 29 -10.05 -3.37 12.11
C GLY A 29 -10.35 -3.41 10.60
N ILE A 30 -9.43 -2.86 9.84
CA ILE A 30 -9.51 -2.77 8.37
C ILE A 30 -8.36 -3.56 7.74
N ALA A 31 -8.63 -4.29 6.65
CA ALA A 31 -7.61 -4.78 5.74
C ALA A 31 -7.69 -4.01 4.41
N ALA A 32 -6.66 -3.29 4.04
CA ALA A 32 -6.62 -2.45 2.84
C ALA A 32 -5.26 -2.59 2.11
N ILE A 33 -5.32 -2.82 0.83
CA ILE A 33 -6.44 -2.75 -0.12
C ILE A 33 -6.74 -4.12 -0.77
N ASN A 34 -7.96 -4.31 -1.29
CA ASN A 34 -8.23 -5.35 -2.27
C ASN A 34 -7.65 -4.94 -3.64
N THR A 35 -7.84 -5.75 -4.68
CA THR A 35 -7.32 -5.49 -6.03
C THR A 35 -8.00 -4.30 -6.71
N VAL A 36 -7.26 -3.62 -7.58
CA VAL A 36 -7.78 -2.55 -8.44
C VAL A 36 -8.44 -3.17 -9.68
N LYS A 37 -9.66 -2.78 -10.01
CA LYS A 37 -10.33 -3.23 -11.24
C LYS A 37 -9.58 -2.74 -12.47
N SER A 38 -9.27 -3.65 -13.39
CA SER A 38 -8.48 -3.34 -14.57
C SER A 38 -8.77 -4.25 -15.75
N ILE A 39 -8.31 -3.83 -16.92
CA ILE A 39 -8.04 -4.66 -18.10
C ILE A 39 -6.53 -4.53 -18.34
N THR A 40 -5.79 -5.62 -18.20
CA THR A 40 -4.32 -5.56 -18.22
C THR A 40 -3.75 -5.35 -19.62
N ASN A 41 -4.38 -5.89 -20.64
CA ASN A 41 -3.95 -5.77 -22.03
C ASN A 41 -5.07 -6.14 -23.00
N ILE A 42 -4.90 -5.77 -24.27
CA ILE A 42 -5.72 -6.21 -25.40
C ILE A 42 -4.84 -6.95 -26.39
N ASP A 43 -5.21 -8.18 -26.74
CA ASP A 43 -4.62 -8.88 -27.89
C ASP A 43 -5.12 -8.22 -29.17
N LEU A 44 -4.22 -7.57 -29.90
CA LEU A 44 -4.57 -6.79 -31.08
C LEU A 44 -4.98 -7.66 -32.29
N ASN A 45 -4.53 -8.91 -32.35
CA ASN A 45 -4.88 -9.82 -33.42
C ASN A 45 -6.30 -10.39 -33.21
N GLN A 46 -6.56 -10.87 -31.99
CA GLN A 46 -7.86 -11.44 -31.63
C GLN A 46 -8.89 -10.36 -31.23
N LYS A 47 -8.45 -9.13 -30.94
CA LYS A 47 -9.28 -8.01 -30.47
C LYS A 47 -10.08 -8.33 -29.22
N ILE A 48 -9.40 -9.01 -28.27
CA ILE A 48 -9.97 -9.47 -27.02
C ILE A 48 -9.10 -9.03 -25.83
N GLY A 49 -9.72 -8.77 -24.68
CA GLY A 49 -8.99 -8.44 -23.44
C GLY A 49 -8.18 -9.64 -22.90
N MET A 50 -7.12 -9.34 -22.18
CA MET A 50 -6.26 -10.34 -21.51
C MET A 50 -6.53 -10.36 -20.00
N PRO A 51 -6.41 -11.51 -19.33
CA PRO A 51 -6.18 -12.85 -19.87
C PRO A 51 -7.41 -13.43 -20.56
N ILE A 52 -7.18 -14.34 -21.49
CA ILE A 52 -8.24 -15.02 -22.23
C ILE A 52 -8.55 -16.39 -21.56
N VAL A 53 -9.81 -16.61 -21.24
CA VAL A 53 -10.31 -17.88 -20.70
C VAL A 53 -11.47 -18.36 -21.58
N ASN A 54 -11.30 -19.49 -22.23
CA ASN A 54 -12.30 -20.06 -23.15
C ASN A 54 -12.82 -19.04 -24.17
N GLY A 55 -11.92 -18.28 -24.81
CA GLY A 55 -12.26 -17.31 -25.84
C GLY A 55 -12.91 -16.00 -25.34
N LYS A 56 -12.96 -15.77 -24.03
CA LYS A 56 -13.53 -14.56 -23.42
C LYS A 56 -12.58 -13.95 -22.39
N SER A 57 -12.79 -12.69 -22.07
CA SER A 57 -12.10 -11.96 -21.02
C SER A 57 -13.08 -11.21 -20.14
N SER A 58 -12.60 -10.74 -18.99
CA SER A 58 -13.39 -9.90 -18.07
C SER A 58 -12.53 -8.81 -17.44
N ILE A 59 -13.18 -7.78 -16.91
CA ILE A 59 -12.53 -6.86 -15.98
C ILE A 59 -12.12 -7.65 -14.74
N SER A 60 -10.85 -7.63 -14.41
CA SER A 60 -10.25 -8.43 -13.34
C SER A 60 -9.50 -7.55 -12.33
N GLY A 61 -9.07 -8.16 -11.23
CA GLY A 61 -8.29 -7.47 -10.20
C GLY A 61 -6.82 -7.36 -10.59
N TYR A 62 -6.28 -6.16 -10.54
CA TYR A 62 -4.86 -5.89 -10.69
C TYR A 62 -4.19 -5.80 -9.32
N SER A 63 -3.07 -6.49 -9.13
CA SER A 63 -2.31 -6.59 -7.88
C SER A 63 -0.80 -6.54 -8.14
N GLY A 64 0.01 -6.75 -7.11
CA GLY A 64 1.48 -6.70 -7.19
C GLY A 64 2.02 -5.29 -7.03
N LYS A 65 3.30 -5.10 -7.32
CA LYS A 65 4.06 -3.88 -7.02
C LYS A 65 3.43 -2.59 -7.54
N ALA A 66 2.80 -2.65 -8.71
CA ALA A 66 2.20 -1.48 -9.35
C ALA A 66 1.04 -0.84 -8.55
N VAL A 67 0.37 -1.58 -7.66
CA VAL A 67 -0.70 -1.03 -6.83
C VAL A 67 -0.22 -0.44 -5.50
N LYS A 68 1.06 -0.59 -5.14
CA LYS A 68 1.63 -0.09 -3.88
C LYS A 68 1.34 1.39 -3.65
N PRO A 69 1.57 2.32 -4.59
CA PRO A 69 1.31 3.74 -4.35
C PRO A 69 -0.17 4.03 -4.02
N ILE A 70 -1.08 3.29 -4.62
CA ILE A 70 -2.52 3.40 -4.35
C ILE A 70 -2.83 2.91 -2.94
N ALA A 71 -2.24 1.77 -2.53
CA ALA A 71 -2.41 1.23 -1.20
C ALA A 71 -1.88 2.18 -0.13
N LEU A 72 -0.66 2.69 -0.29
CA LEU A 72 -0.02 3.66 0.63
C LEU A 72 -0.90 4.89 0.85
N ARG A 73 -1.47 5.47 -0.22
CA ARG A 73 -2.41 6.59 -0.12
C ARG A 73 -3.58 6.27 0.80
N PHE A 74 -4.22 5.11 0.63
CA PHE A 74 -5.40 4.77 1.43
C PHE A 74 -5.05 4.48 2.90
N ILE A 75 -3.90 3.87 3.18
CA ILE A 75 -3.41 3.70 4.56
C ILE A 75 -3.22 5.06 5.22
N GLN A 76 -2.53 5.99 4.55
CA GLN A 76 -2.30 7.34 5.03
C GLN A 76 -3.63 8.08 5.29
N GLN A 77 -4.55 8.04 4.34
CA GLN A 77 -5.86 8.70 4.42
C GLN A 77 -6.66 8.23 5.63
N MET A 78 -6.74 6.92 5.87
CA MET A 78 -7.43 6.37 7.04
C MET A 78 -6.70 6.69 8.35
N ARG A 79 -5.37 6.60 8.37
CA ARG A 79 -4.58 6.84 9.60
C ARG A 79 -4.64 8.29 10.07
N THR A 80 -4.76 9.24 9.14
CA THR A 80 -4.88 10.67 9.48
C THR A 80 -6.31 11.11 9.79
N HIS A 81 -7.31 10.27 9.48
CA HIS A 81 -8.70 10.59 9.82
C HIS A 81 -8.94 10.53 11.34
N PRO A 82 -9.52 11.57 11.96
CA PRO A 82 -9.64 11.67 13.43
C PRO A 82 -10.31 10.47 14.10
N GLU A 83 -11.36 9.93 13.50
CA GLU A 83 -12.10 8.78 14.06
C GLU A 83 -11.47 7.42 13.75
N LEU A 84 -10.50 7.34 12.82
CA LEU A 84 -9.83 6.10 12.40
C LEU A 84 -8.39 6.01 12.88
N ARG A 85 -7.81 7.10 13.45
CA ARG A 85 -6.37 7.14 13.79
C ARG A 85 -5.92 5.98 14.68
N ASP A 86 -6.76 5.51 15.59
CA ASP A 86 -6.45 4.42 16.51
C ASP A 86 -7.11 3.10 16.10
N PHE A 87 -7.81 3.08 14.95
CA PHE A 87 -8.45 1.88 14.46
C PHE A 87 -7.44 1.01 13.73
N PRO A 88 -7.30 -0.30 14.06
CA PRO A 88 -6.26 -1.13 13.49
C PRO A 88 -6.37 -1.25 11.96
N ILE A 89 -5.27 -1.04 11.26
CA ILE A 89 -5.18 -1.18 9.81
C ILE A 89 -4.16 -2.27 9.48
N SER A 90 -4.59 -3.28 8.73
CA SER A 90 -3.72 -4.27 8.13
C SER A 90 -3.44 -3.88 6.68
N GLY A 91 -2.20 -3.47 6.39
CA GLY A 91 -1.77 -3.01 5.07
C GLY A 91 -1.55 -4.16 4.09
N ILE A 92 -2.09 -4.03 2.89
CA ILE A 92 -1.93 -5.02 1.81
C ILE A 92 -1.91 -4.30 0.45
N GLY A 93 -1.00 -4.69 -0.44
CA GLY A 93 -0.93 -4.20 -1.81
C GLY A 93 0.49 -3.89 -2.28
N GLY A 94 1.12 -4.81 -3.00
CA GLY A 94 2.41 -4.62 -3.63
C GLY A 94 3.61 -4.62 -2.70
N ILE A 95 3.51 -5.27 -1.53
CA ILE A 95 4.62 -5.48 -0.61
C ILE A 95 5.44 -6.66 -1.13
N GLU A 96 6.71 -6.42 -1.46
CA GLU A 96 7.65 -7.40 -1.99
C GLU A 96 8.99 -7.40 -1.26
N THR A 97 9.35 -6.30 -0.59
CA THR A 97 10.60 -6.14 0.15
C THR A 97 10.35 -5.60 1.56
N TRP A 98 11.38 -5.59 2.40
CA TRP A 98 11.31 -5.00 3.74
C TRP A 98 11.10 -3.46 3.68
N GLU A 99 11.62 -2.79 2.66
CA GLU A 99 11.40 -1.36 2.44
C GLU A 99 9.92 -1.09 2.16
N ASP A 100 9.29 -1.89 1.29
CA ASP A 100 7.85 -1.80 1.06
C ASP A 100 7.08 -1.97 2.37
N ALA A 101 7.47 -2.96 3.18
CA ALA A 101 6.85 -3.20 4.49
C ALA A 101 7.02 -2.00 5.43
N ALA A 102 8.22 -1.41 5.50
CA ALA A 102 8.50 -0.23 6.30
C ALA A 102 7.65 0.98 5.88
N GLU A 103 7.46 1.21 4.58
CA GLU A 103 6.61 2.29 4.07
C GLU A 103 5.17 2.19 4.58
N PHE A 104 4.57 0.99 4.56
CA PHE A 104 3.23 0.78 5.10
C PHE A 104 3.16 1.04 6.62
N LEU A 105 4.15 0.59 7.39
CA LEU A 105 4.22 0.84 8.83
C LEU A 105 4.39 2.32 9.11
N LEU A 106 5.29 3.01 8.43
CA LEU A 106 5.52 4.45 8.55
C LEU A 106 4.26 5.28 8.23
N LEU A 107 3.35 4.78 7.39
CA LEU A 107 2.06 5.42 7.11
C LEU A 107 0.94 5.02 8.06
N GLY A 108 1.16 4.03 8.94
CA GLY A 108 0.24 3.72 10.02
C GLY A 108 -0.45 2.36 9.96
N ALA A 109 -0.02 1.45 9.08
CA ALA A 109 -0.43 0.05 9.15
C ALA A 109 0.12 -0.57 10.45
N ALA A 110 -0.73 -1.32 11.16
CA ALA A 110 -0.33 -2.05 12.38
C ALA A 110 0.15 -3.46 12.07
N THR A 111 -0.34 -4.06 10.99
CA THR A 111 0.05 -5.37 10.48
C THR A 111 0.11 -5.34 8.96
N LEU A 112 0.76 -6.33 8.37
CA LEU A 112 0.96 -6.41 6.92
C LEU A 112 0.46 -7.74 6.37
N GLN A 113 0.00 -7.72 5.11
CA GLN A 113 -0.40 -8.92 4.38
C GLN A 113 0.32 -8.94 3.03
N VAL A 114 0.93 -10.08 2.71
CA VAL A 114 1.67 -10.28 1.46
C VAL A 114 1.04 -11.44 0.70
N THR A 115 0.67 -11.21 -0.55
CA THR A 115 0.05 -12.23 -1.41
C THR A 115 0.85 -12.42 -2.70
N THR A 116 0.85 -11.43 -3.60
CA THR A 116 1.54 -11.54 -4.90
C THR A 116 3.04 -11.78 -4.74
N GLY A 117 3.69 -11.12 -3.77
CA GLY A 117 5.10 -11.34 -3.45
C GLY A 117 5.38 -12.81 -3.07
N ILE A 118 4.52 -13.43 -2.26
CA ILE A 118 4.63 -14.86 -1.93
C ILE A 118 4.49 -15.75 -3.18
N MET A 119 3.55 -15.41 -4.08
CA MET A 119 3.36 -16.16 -5.33
C MET A 119 4.57 -16.09 -6.26
N GLN A 120 5.28 -14.96 -6.25
CA GLN A 120 6.43 -14.72 -7.13
C GLN A 120 7.74 -15.24 -6.55
N TYR A 121 7.97 -15.06 -5.25
CA TYR A 121 9.26 -15.28 -4.60
C TYR A 121 9.25 -16.40 -3.54
N GLY A 122 8.08 -16.95 -3.25
CA GLY A 122 7.90 -17.99 -2.22
C GLY A 122 7.85 -17.43 -0.79
N TYR A 123 7.63 -18.32 0.17
CA TYR A 123 7.44 -17.96 1.59
C TYR A 123 8.68 -17.35 2.26
N ARG A 124 9.88 -17.62 1.75
CA ARG A 124 11.13 -17.09 2.28
C ARG A 124 11.16 -15.56 2.33
N ILE A 125 10.42 -14.89 1.43
CA ILE A 125 10.29 -13.43 1.43
C ILE A 125 9.85 -12.86 2.78
N VAL A 126 9.12 -13.62 3.59
CA VAL A 126 8.67 -13.19 4.94
C VAL A 126 9.86 -13.11 5.90
N GLU A 127 10.76 -14.10 5.84
CA GLU A 127 11.98 -14.09 6.64
C GLU A 127 12.91 -12.95 6.23
N ASP A 128 13.08 -12.74 4.91
CA ASP A 128 13.89 -11.65 4.37
C ASP A 128 13.33 -10.27 4.78
N MET A 129 11.99 -10.10 4.74
CA MET A 129 11.34 -8.87 5.23
C MET A 129 11.54 -8.66 6.74
N ALA A 130 11.36 -9.70 7.54
CA ALA A 130 11.52 -9.61 9.00
C ALA A 130 12.98 -9.26 9.36
N SER A 131 13.96 -9.88 8.69
CA SER A 131 15.37 -9.57 8.84
C SER A 131 15.69 -8.12 8.45
N GLY A 132 15.23 -7.68 7.29
CA GLY A 132 15.46 -6.31 6.81
C GLY A 132 14.84 -5.25 7.73
N LEU A 133 13.61 -5.47 8.19
CA LEU A 133 12.96 -4.59 9.17
C LEU A 133 13.73 -4.54 10.50
N SER A 134 14.25 -5.68 10.98
CA SER A 134 15.05 -5.71 12.21
C SER A 134 16.33 -4.87 12.09
N HIS A 135 17.04 -4.96 10.96
CA HIS A 135 18.21 -4.12 10.71
C HIS A 135 17.83 -2.64 10.60
N TYR A 136 16.76 -2.33 9.89
CA TYR A 136 16.26 -0.96 9.76
C TYR A 136 15.92 -0.34 11.12
N LEU A 137 15.24 -1.07 12.00
CA LEU A 137 14.96 -0.61 13.37
C LEU A 137 16.24 -0.25 14.12
N ALA A 138 17.23 -1.16 14.08
CA ALA A 138 18.53 -0.94 14.74
C ALA A 138 19.27 0.28 14.18
N ASP A 139 19.30 0.45 12.85
CA ASP A 139 19.94 1.58 12.16
C ASP A 139 19.26 2.92 12.48
N GLN A 140 17.95 2.92 12.68
CA GLN A 140 17.17 4.12 13.02
C GLN A 140 17.07 4.37 14.54
N GLY A 141 17.52 3.44 15.37
CA GLY A 141 17.47 3.56 16.82
C GLY A 141 16.09 3.35 17.42
N PHE A 142 15.24 2.57 16.78
CA PHE A 142 13.93 2.16 17.29
C PHE A 142 14.04 0.87 18.11
N ASP A 143 13.39 0.83 19.26
CA ASP A 143 13.29 -0.38 20.08
C ASP A 143 12.18 -1.33 19.62
N SER A 144 11.20 -0.81 18.86
CA SER A 144 10.06 -1.58 18.38
C SER A 144 9.44 -1.03 17.09
N LEU A 145 8.73 -1.91 16.35
CA LEU A 145 7.96 -1.48 15.17
C LEU A 145 6.89 -0.43 15.50
N GLN A 146 6.34 -0.46 16.73
CA GLN A 146 5.30 0.47 17.17
C GLN A 146 5.78 1.91 17.16
N GLU A 147 7.04 2.15 17.44
CA GLU A 147 7.61 3.50 17.47
C GLU A 147 7.66 4.16 16.09
N MET A 148 7.77 3.37 15.03
CA MET A 148 7.79 3.88 13.66
C MET A 148 6.40 4.03 13.03
N VAL A 149 5.36 3.42 13.63
CA VAL A 149 4.01 3.40 13.03
C VAL A 149 3.42 4.81 12.91
N GLY A 150 3.24 5.25 11.67
CA GLY A 150 2.60 6.52 11.34
C GLY A 150 3.51 7.74 11.32
N LEU A 151 4.83 7.59 11.56
CA LEU A 151 5.76 8.73 11.63
C LEU A 151 5.82 9.55 10.33
N ALA A 152 5.68 8.91 9.16
CA ALA A 152 5.74 9.61 7.88
C ALA A 152 4.57 10.59 7.66
N ASN A 153 3.46 10.41 8.36
CA ASN A 153 2.28 11.26 8.19
C ASN A 153 2.53 12.73 8.61
N ASN A 154 3.49 12.97 9.49
CA ASN A 154 3.82 14.32 9.95
C ASN A 154 4.35 15.24 8.82
N ASN A 155 4.84 14.65 7.74
CA ASN A 155 5.43 15.36 6.60
C ASN A 155 4.57 15.28 5.33
N ILE A 156 3.36 14.71 5.42
CA ILE A 156 2.43 14.63 4.29
C ILE A 156 1.32 15.64 4.51
N VAL A 157 1.33 16.68 3.69
CA VAL A 157 0.39 17.80 3.77
C VAL A 157 -0.44 17.90 2.49
N PRO A 158 -1.58 18.59 2.49
CA PRO A 158 -2.31 18.96 1.28
C PRO A 158 -1.43 19.70 0.29
N ALA A 159 -1.71 19.55 -1.01
CA ALA A 159 -0.89 20.16 -2.06
C ALA A 159 -0.84 21.71 -2.01
N GLU A 160 -1.89 22.32 -1.48
CA GLU A 160 -1.99 23.77 -1.23
C GLU A 160 -1.06 24.25 -0.12
N ASP A 161 -0.72 23.40 0.84
CA ASP A 161 0.15 23.73 1.97
C ASP A 161 1.64 23.51 1.67
N LEU A 162 1.97 22.99 0.47
CA LEU A 162 3.36 22.81 0.05
C LEU A 162 4.01 24.16 -0.26
N ASP A 163 5.17 24.43 0.37
CA ASP A 163 6.01 25.56 -0.02
C ASP A 163 6.59 25.31 -1.42
N ARG A 164 6.11 26.06 -2.39
CA ARG A 164 6.55 26.03 -3.80
C ARG A 164 7.48 27.17 -4.17
N SER A 165 7.98 27.94 -3.19
CA SER A 165 8.92 29.03 -3.43
C SER A 165 10.29 28.54 -3.90
N TYR A 166 10.62 27.27 -3.58
CA TYR A 166 11.88 26.65 -3.96
C TYR A 166 11.76 25.95 -5.33
N ILE A 167 12.53 26.46 -6.30
CA ILE A 167 12.60 25.87 -7.65
C ILE A 167 13.80 24.94 -7.72
N VAL A 168 13.55 23.64 -7.96
CA VAL A 168 14.61 22.65 -8.19
C VAL A 168 14.92 22.60 -9.68
N TYR A 169 16.14 22.99 -10.06
CA TYR A 169 16.64 22.82 -11.43
C TYR A 169 17.32 21.46 -11.57
N PRO A 170 17.00 20.66 -12.61
CA PRO A 170 17.72 19.43 -12.87
C PRO A 170 19.17 19.74 -13.21
N ARG A 171 20.11 19.08 -12.55
CA ARG A 171 21.53 19.12 -12.91
C ARG A 171 21.83 17.91 -13.80
N ILE A 172 22.10 18.16 -15.05
CA ILE A 172 22.56 17.13 -16.00
C ILE A 172 24.07 17.09 -15.93
N ASN A 173 24.62 15.93 -15.58
CA ASN A 173 26.06 15.70 -15.69
C ASN A 173 26.37 15.30 -17.16
N LEU A 174 26.83 16.26 -17.94
CA LEU A 174 27.12 16.07 -19.37
C LEU A 174 28.24 15.06 -19.63
N ASP A 175 29.15 14.85 -18.67
CA ASP A 175 30.25 13.87 -18.80
C ASP A 175 29.77 12.41 -18.63
N LYS A 176 28.57 12.24 -18.08
CA LYS A 176 27.93 10.91 -17.85
C LYS A 176 26.69 10.66 -18.73
N CYS A 177 26.31 11.65 -19.53
CA CYS A 177 25.19 11.54 -20.45
C CYS A 177 25.72 10.99 -21.78
N VAL A 178 25.45 9.70 -22.06
CA VAL A 178 25.78 9.03 -23.32
C VAL A 178 24.54 8.96 -24.18
#